data_d25d3b2115016eca60e487d82bef4422
#
_entry.id   d25d3b2115016eca60e487d82bef4422
#
_cell.length_a   1.000
_cell.length_b   1.000
_cell.length_c   1.000
_cell.angle_alpha   90.00
_cell.angle_beta   90.00
_cell.angle_gamma   90.00
#
_symmetry.space_group_name_H-M   'P 1'
#
loop_
_entity.id
_entity.type
_entity.pdbx_description
1 polymer ?
#
loop_
_entity_poly.entity_id
_entity_poly.type
_entity_poly.pdbx_seq_one_letter_code
_entity_poly.pdbx_strand_id
1 'polypeptide(L)'
;MSDMSNEQELDPRIASRLKRDSKGLVAAVVQQYDSGRVLMVGYMNDEALRRTLTTGRVTFWSRSRQEYWRKGDTSGHAQYVKSVSIDCDGDALLVEVDQVGSACHTGDYSCFDAGGELPAVVGHRTAAQELVPNGPGAPQPVNAAVSGIDALDDTKQTIKAKEG
;
A
#
# COMPACT_ATOMS: atom_id res chain seq x y z
N MET A 1 -29.83 -22.34 19.04
CA MET A 1 -30.15 -20.94 18.67
C MET A 1 -29.12 -19.93 19.16
N SER A 2 -27.99 -20.36 19.51
CA SER A 2 -26.89 -19.52 19.92
C SER A 2 -25.77 -19.77 18.95
N ASP A 3 -25.15 -18.86 18.37
CA ASP A 3 -23.92 -18.85 17.58
C ASP A 3 -24.01 -18.34 16.14
N MET A 4 -25.14 -17.88 15.68
CA MET A 4 -25.18 -17.18 14.39
C MET A 4 -24.77 -15.72 14.46
N SER A 5 -24.62 -15.16 15.67
CA SER A 5 -24.23 -13.75 15.87
C SER A 5 -22.72 -13.55 15.95
N ASN A 6 -21.94 -14.62 16.17
CA ASN A 6 -20.50 -14.50 16.40
C ASN A 6 -19.64 -14.71 15.13
N GLU A 7 -20.23 -15.22 14.05
CA GLU A 7 -19.51 -15.46 12.80
C GLU A 7 -19.40 -14.21 11.90
N GLN A 8 -20.07 -13.10 12.27
CA GLN A 8 -20.10 -11.86 11.49
C GLN A 8 -19.41 -10.67 12.17
N GLU A 9 -18.73 -10.89 13.27
CA GLU A 9 -18.01 -9.84 13.95
C GLU A 9 -16.51 -9.89 13.66
N LEU A 10 -15.87 -8.73 13.68
CA LEU A 10 -14.43 -8.62 13.62
C LEU A 10 -13.82 -9.34 14.83
N ASP A 11 -12.76 -10.13 14.61
CA ASP A 11 -12.04 -10.82 15.68
C ASP A 11 -11.72 -9.85 16.83
N PRO A 12 -12.15 -10.13 18.07
CA PRO A 12 -11.92 -9.24 19.21
C PRO A 12 -10.45 -8.93 19.46
N ARG A 13 -9.54 -9.82 19.09
CA ARG A 13 -8.09 -9.60 19.23
C ARG A 13 -7.59 -8.51 18.27
N ILE A 14 -8.23 -8.35 17.12
CA ILE A 14 -7.97 -7.28 16.17
C ILE A 14 -8.72 -6.02 16.61
N ALA A 15 -10.01 -6.15 16.91
CA ALA A 15 -10.87 -5.03 17.30
C ALA A 15 -10.31 -4.26 18.50
N SER A 16 -9.74 -4.94 19.50
CA SER A 16 -9.16 -4.33 20.70
C SER A 16 -7.92 -3.47 20.41
N ARG A 17 -7.28 -3.65 19.28
CA ARG A 17 -6.10 -2.89 18.87
C ARG A 17 -6.43 -1.64 18.06
N LEU A 18 -7.66 -1.49 17.60
CA LEU A 18 -8.07 -0.38 16.76
C LEU A 18 -8.39 0.87 17.59
N LYS A 19 -7.83 1.99 17.18
CA LYS A 19 -8.18 3.32 17.68
C LYS A 19 -9.04 4.02 16.63
N ARG A 20 -10.34 3.89 16.80
CA ARG A 20 -11.33 4.42 15.86
C ARG A 20 -11.55 5.91 16.10
N ASP A 21 -11.92 6.61 15.04
CA ASP A 21 -12.41 7.99 15.15
C ASP A 21 -13.81 8.04 15.78
N SER A 22 -14.38 9.23 15.92
CA SER A 22 -15.71 9.45 16.51
C SER A 22 -16.83 8.77 15.73
N LYS A 23 -16.60 8.35 14.50
CA LYS A 23 -17.56 7.64 13.64
C LYS A 23 -17.30 6.14 13.55
N GLY A 24 -16.36 5.63 14.32
CA GLY A 24 -15.98 4.22 14.32
C GLY A 24 -15.10 3.80 13.15
N LEU A 25 -14.38 4.74 12.54
CA LEU A 25 -13.57 4.50 11.35
C LEU A 25 -12.08 4.57 11.65
N VAL A 26 -11.32 3.80 10.87
CA VAL A 26 -9.87 3.89 10.75
C VAL A 26 -9.50 4.16 9.29
N ALA A 27 -8.41 4.87 9.07
CA ALA A 27 -7.87 5.08 7.74
C ALA A 27 -7.25 3.77 7.21
N ALA A 28 -7.42 3.50 5.93
CA ALA A 28 -6.79 2.38 5.23
C ALA A 28 -5.98 2.91 4.05
N VAL A 29 -4.68 2.80 4.14
CA VAL A 29 -3.75 3.10 3.06
C VAL A 29 -3.61 1.86 2.20
N VAL A 30 -3.89 1.98 0.92
CA VAL A 30 -3.81 0.87 -0.03
C VAL A 30 -2.56 1.04 -0.89
N GLN A 31 -1.74 0.01 -0.92
CA GLN A 31 -0.43 0.01 -1.57
C GLN A 31 -0.32 -1.21 -2.48
N GLN A 32 0.25 -1.03 -3.67
CA GLN A 32 0.56 -2.16 -4.56
C GLN A 32 1.70 -2.99 -3.97
N TYR A 33 1.51 -4.29 -3.88
CA TYR A 33 2.40 -5.20 -3.13
C TYR A 33 3.79 -5.36 -3.75
N ASP A 34 3.90 -5.33 -5.08
CA ASP A 34 5.15 -5.60 -5.80
C ASP A 34 5.97 -4.34 -6.13
N SER A 35 5.33 -3.17 -6.17
CA SER A 35 5.99 -1.91 -6.51
C SER A 35 6.16 -0.93 -5.35
N GLY A 36 5.37 -1.10 -4.27
CA GLY A 36 5.30 -0.16 -3.18
C GLY A 36 4.54 1.14 -3.49
N ARG A 37 3.91 1.24 -4.68
CA ARG A 37 3.10 2.42 -5.03
C ARG A 37 1.90 2.54 -4.11
N VAL A 38 1.71 3.71 -3.53
CA VAL A 38 0.48 4.03 -2.81
C VAL A 38 -0.61 4.34 -3.82
N LEU A 39 -1.74 3.65 -3.71
CA LEU A 39 -2.82 3.69 -4.68
C LEU A 39 -3.94 4.63 -4.26
N MET A 40 -4.36 4.54 -3.02
CA MET A 40 -5.45 5.33 -2.48
C MET A 40 -5.49 5.27 -0.96
N VAL A 41 -6.31 6.12 -0.37
CA VAL A 41 -6.69 6.04 1.04
C VAL A 41 -8.21 5.97 1.10
N GLY A 42 -8.71 5.00 1.86
CA GLY A 42 -10.13 4.87 2.17
C GLY A 42 -10.34 4.72 3.66
N TYR A 43 -11.58 4.46 4.06
CA TYR A 43 -11.94 4.28 5.48
C TYR A 43 -12.66 2.96 5.67
N MET A 44 -12.42 2.35 6.83
CA MET A 44 -13.04 1.10 7.21
C MET A 44 -13.62 1.23 8.61
N ASN A 45 -14.86 0.76 8.77
CA ASN A 45 -15.36 0.39 10.09
C ASN A 45 -15.01 -1.07 10.36
N ASP A 46 -15.40 -1.59 11.50
CA ASP A 46 -15.10 -2.98 11.89
C ASP A 46 -15.58 -4.00 10.86
N GLU A 47 -16.78 -3.81 10.33
CA GLU A 47 -17.36 -4.72 9.35
C GLU A 47 -16.63 -4.66 7.98
N ALA A 48 -16.25 -3.47 7.53
CA ALA A 48 -15.46 -3.32 6.30
C ALA A 48 -14.10 -4.02 6.44
N LEU A 49 -13.46 -3.87 7.59
CA LEU A 49 -12.20 -4.56 7.88
C LEU A 49 -12.39 -6.08 7.95
N ARG A 50 -13.44 -6.55 8.63
CA ARG A 50 -13.77 -7.98 8.68
C ARG A 50 -13.93 -8.56 7.28
N ARG A 51 -14.69 -7.90 6.41
CA ARG A 51 -14.89 -8.34 5.02
C ARG A 51 -13.58 -8.36 4.24
N THR A 52 -12.76 -7.32 4.40
CA THR A 52 -11.43 -7.27 3.76
C THR A 52 -10.56 -8.45 4.19
N LEU A 53 -10.49 -8.74 5.49
CA LEU A 53 -9.68 -9.82 6.04
C LEU A 53 -10.19 -11.23 5.68
N THR A 54 -11.50 -11.40 5.57
CA THR A 54 -12.11 -12.73 5.39
C THR A 54 -12.41 -13.08 3.94
N THR A 55 -12.56 -12.09 3.06
CA THR A 55 -12.87 -12.32 1.65
C THR A 55 -11.67 -12.15 0.72
N GLY A 56 -10.60 -11.51 1.19
CA GLY A 56 -9.45 -11.18 0.34
C GLY A 56 -9.70 -10.06 -0.67
N ARG A 57 -10.85 -9.37 -0.56
CA ARG A 57 -11.24 -8.26 -1.40
C ARG A 57 -11.37 -6.99 -0.56
N VAL A 58 -10.70 -5.91 -0.97
CA VAL A 58 -10.75 -4.66 -0.22
C VAL A 58 -12.15 -4.08 -0.22
N THR A 59 -12.69 -3.88 0.97
CA THR A 59 -14.01 -3.31 1.22
C THR A 59 -13.88 -2.09 2.12
N PHE A 60 -14.48 -1.00 1.73
CA PHE A 60 -14.49 0.27 2.45
C PHE A 60 -15.85 0.61 3.00
N TRP A 61 -15.89 1.55 3.94
CA TRP A 61 -17.08 2.29 4.32
C TRP A 61 -17.08 3.65 3.63
N SER A 62 -18.08 3.90 2.80
CA SER A 62 -18.25 5.20 2.14
C SER A 62 -18.88 6.20 3.10
N ARG A 63 -18.12 7.22 3.51
CA ARG A 63 -18.61 8.26 4.43
C ARG A 63 -19.71 9.12 3.81
N SER A 64 -19.60 9.41 2.53
CA SER A 64 -20.59 10.25 1.83
C SER A 64 -21.87 9.51 1.54
N ARG A 65 -21.81 8.24 1.16
CA ARG A 65 -22.98 7.43 0.80
C ARG A 65 -23.54 6.61 1.96
N GLN A 66 -22.79 6.50 3.06
CA GLN A 66 -23.17 5.70 4.23
C GLN A 66 -23.47 4.24 3.87
N GLU A 67 -22.58 3.64 3.08
CA GLU A 67 -22.71 2.26 2.62
C GLU A 67 -21.36 1.57 2.49
N TYR A 68 -21.36 0.25 2.46
CA TYR A 68 -20.16 -0.54 2.15
C TYR A 68 -19.88 -0.48 0.65
N TRP A 69 -18.60 -0.43 0.33
CA TRP A 69 -18.13 -0.41 -1.03
C TRP A 69 -16.96 -1.38 -1.20
N ARG A 70 -17.20 -2.48 -1.90
CA ARG A 70 -16.16 -3.42 -2.28
C ARG A 70 -15.50 -2.93 -3.57
N LYS A 71 -14.20 -2.65 -3.49
CA LYS A 71 -13.44 -2.10 -4.62
C LYS A 71 -13.51 -3.04 -5.83
N GLY A 72 -13.96 -2.52 -6.95
CA GLY A 72 -14.04 -3.23 -8.21
C GLY A 72 -15.38 -3.90 -8.54
N ASP A 73 -16.39 -3.85 -7.66
CA ASP A 73 -17.68 -4.48 -7.91
C ASP A 73 -18.42 -3.90 -9.11
N THR A 74 -18.31 -2.59 -9.34
CA THR A 74 -18.92 -1.92 -10.48
C THR A 74 -17.93 -1.74 -11.64
N SER A 75 -16.69 -1.32 -11.33
CA SER A 75 -15.69 -0.97 -12.35
C SER A 75 -14.91 -2.18 -12.88
N GLY A 76 -14.90 -3.30 -12.18
CA GLY A 76 -14.00 -4.44 -12.44
C GLY A 76 -12.57 -4.22 -11.96
N HIS A 77 -12.23 -3.04 -11.45
CA HIS A 77 -10.91 -2.69 -10.95
C HIS A 77 -10.76 -3.11 -9.49
N ALA A 78 -10.71 -4.41 -9.27
CA ALA A 78 -10.63 -5.01 -7.95
C ALA A 78 -9.25 -4.84 -7.32
N GLN A 79 -9.20 -4.93 -6.00
CA GLN A 79 -7.97 -4.99 -5.22
C GLN A 79 -7.99 -6.26 -4.37
N TYR A 80 -7.07 -7.17 -4.68
CA TYR A 80 -6.92 -8.46 -3.99
C TYR A 80 -5.90 -8.32 -2.87
N VAL A 81 -6.31 -8.67 -1.65
CA VAL A 81 -5.48 -8.52 -0.46
C VAL A 81 -4.28 -9.47 -0.51
N LYS A 82 -3.09 -8.94 -0.29
CA LYS A 82 -1.85 -9.70 -0.08
C LYS A 82 -1.44 -9.68 1.39
N SER A 83 -1.56 -8.55 2.06
CA SER A 83 -1.33 -8.42 3.49
C SER A 83 -2.08 -7.23 4.07
N VAL A 84 -2.35 -7.27 5.36
CA VAL A 84 -2.93 -6.16 6.11
C VAL A 84 -2.12 -5.99 7.38
N SER A 85 -1.64 -4.79 7.62
CA SER A 85 -0.91 -4.42 8.82
C SER A 85 -1.62 -3.28 9.54
N ILE A 86 -1.50 -3.26 10.85
CA ILE A 86 -1.99 -2.17 11.69
C ILE A 86 -0.80 -1.33 12.13
N ASP A 87 -0.97 -0.02 12.22
CA ASP A 87 0.10 0.84 12.68
C ASP A 87 0.28 0.80 14.22
N CYS A 88 1.30 1.49 14.72
CA CYS A 88 1.72 1.35 16.12
C CYS A 88 0.65 1.77 17.15
N ASP A 89 -0.21 2.72 16.83
CA ASP A 89 -1.28 3.20 17.72
C ASP A 89 -2.69 2.78 17.27
N GLY A 90 -2.81 2.05 16.19
CA GLY A 90 -4.06 1.41 15.78
C GLY A 90 -5.06 2.30 15.06
N ASP A 91 -4.67 3.48 14.60
CA ASP A 91 -5.57 4.42 13.92
C ASP A 91 -5.51 4.33 12.38
N ALA A 92 -4.57 3.57 11.84
CA ALA A 92 -4.42 3.35 10.41
C ALA A 92 -4.06 1.91 10.08
N LEU A 93 -4.47 1.49 8.89
CA LEU A 93 -4.16 0.19 8.30
C LEU A 93 -3.32 0.38 7.04
N LEU A 94 -2.39 -0.53 6.81
CA LEU A 94 -1.72 -0.68 5.53
C LEU A 94 -2.23 -1.95 4.87
N VAL A 95 -2.87 -1.80 3.72
CA VAL A 95 -3.42 -2.91 2.94
C VAL A 95 -2.59 -3.04 1.67
N GLU A 96 -1.75 -4.05 1.62
CA GLU A 96 -1.01 -4.38 0.40
C GLU A 96 -1.88 -5.26 -0.49
N VAL A 97 -1.98 -4.88 -1.76
CA VAL A 97 -2.91 -5.49 -2.70
C VAL A 97 -2.25 -5.81 -4.04
N ASP A 98 -2.85 -6.74 -4.74
CA ASP A 98 -2.71 -6.87 -6.18
C ASP A 98 -3.90 -6.16 -6.84
N GLN A 99 -3.63 -5.02 -7.47
CA GLN A 99 -4.66 -4.21 -8.10
C GLN A 99 -4.86 -4.60 -9.56
N VAL A 100 -6.11 -4.76 -9.94
CA VAL A 100 -6.54 -4.88 -11.34
C VAL A 100 -7.00 -3.51 -11.83
N GLY A 101 -6.36 -3.00 -12.89
CA GLY A 101 -6.72 -1.72 -13.48
C GLY A 101 -6.35 -0.51 -12.63
N SER A 102 -7.26 0.44 -12.47
CA SER A 102 -7.02 1.72 -11.81
C SER A 102 -7.64 1.80 -10.41
N ALA A 103 -7.00 2.54 -9.52
CA ALA A 103 -7.56 2.83 -8.20
C ALA A 103 -8.60 3.95 -8.28
N CYS A 104 -8.34 4.97 -9.10
CA CYS A 104 -9.15 6.17 -9.16
C CYS A 104 -10.32 6.03 -10.15
N HIS A 105 -11.47 6.66 -9.81
CA HIS A 105 -12.63 6.72 -10.72
C HIS A 105 -12.32 7.50 -12.00
N THR A 106 -11.27 8.32 -12.02
CA THR A 106 -10.79 9.03 -13.22
C THR A 106 -10.13 8.12 -14.24
N GLY A 107 -9.81 6.87 -13.87
CA GLY A 107 -9.04 5.94 -14.68
C GLY A 107 -7.53 5.94 -14.38
N ASP A 108 -7.06 6.82 -13.51
CA ASP A 108 -5.65 6.84 -13.11
C ASP A 108 -5.29 5.65 -12.23
N TYR A 109 -4.09 5.13 -12.40
CA TYR A 109 -3.57 3.99 -11.64
C TYR A 109 -3.60 4.24 -10.13
N SER A 110 -3.23 5.43 -9.71
CA SER A 110 -3.27 5.90 -8.33
C SER A 110 -4.13 7.16 -8.21
N CYS A 111 -4.86 7.30 -7.11
CA CYS A 111 -5.58 8.54 -6.80
C CYS A 111 -4.62 9.72 -6.65
N PHE A 112 -3.37 9.48 -6.29
CA PHE A 112 -2.35 10.52 -6.16
C PHE A 112 -1.82 10.98 -7.52
N ASP A 113 -1.92 10.16 -8.57
CA ASP A 113 -1.65 10.60 -9.94
C ASP A 113 -2.74 11.55 -10.44
N ALA A 114 -4.01 11.28 -10.11
CA ALA A 114 -5.14 12.12 -10.47
C ALA A 114 -5.09 13.49 -9.81
N GLY A 115 -4.73 13.54 -8.53
CA GLY A 115 -4.58 14.79 -7.79
C GLY A 115 -3.31 15.55 -8.14
N GLY A 116 -2.25 14.81 -8.43
CA GLY A 116 -0.95 15.35 -8.79
C GLY A 116 -0.14 15.90 -7.61
N GLU A 117 1.06 16.33 -7.92
CA GLU A 117 1.98 16.89 -6.94
C GLU A 117 1.64 18.33 -6.57
N LEU A 118 1.89 18.68 -5.33
CA LEU A 118 1.82 20.04 -4.85
C LEU A 118 3.22 20.68 -4.89
N PRO A 119 3.31 22.03 -5.10
CA PRO A 119 4.60 22.71 -4.97
C PRO A 119 5.12 22.57 -3.55
N ALA A 120 6.33 22.04 -3.42
CA ALA A 120 6.97 21.86 -2.12
C ALA A 120 8.47 22.13 -2.23
N VAL A 121 9.03 22.71 -1.17
CA VAL A 121 10.49 22.82 -1.04
C VAL A 121 11.05 21.43 -0.74
N VAL A 122 12.02 21.02 -1.55
CA VAL A 122 12.69 19.72 -1.34
C VAL A 122 13.64 19.83 -0.16
N GLY A 123 13.45 18.99 0.84
CA GLY A 123 14.32 18.90 2.00
C GLY A 123 15.50 17.95 1.74
N HIS A 124 16.64 18.25 2.35
CA HIS A 124 17.85 17.44 2.26
C HIS A 124 18.42 17.16 3.65
N ARG A 125 19.09 16.04 3.80
CA ARG A 125 19.85 15.74 4.99
C ARG A 125 21.01 16.74 5.12
N THR A 126 21.41 17.07 6.35
CA THR A 126 22.67 17.76 6.61
C THR A 126 23.84 16.80 6.38
N ALA A 127 25.06 17.36 6.18
CA ALA A 127 26.25 16.54 6.00
C ALA A 127 26.48 15.53 7.15
N ALA A 128 26.19 15.93 8.39
CA ALA A 128 26.28 15.02 9.54
C ALA A 128 25.24 13.89 9.51
N GLN A 129 24.05 14.18 8.98
CA GLN A 129 22.96 13.21 8.86
C GLN A 129 23.13 12.24 7.68
N GLU A 130 23.95 12.58 6.70
CA GLU A 130 24.31 11.70 5.58
C GLU A 130 24.93 10.40 6.06
N LEU A 131 25.68 10.44 7.18
CA LEU A 131 26.36 9.30 7.79
C LEU A 131 25.46 8.46 8.69
N VAL A 132 24.23 8.92 8.98
CA VAL A 132 23.28 8.18 9.82
C VAL A 132 22.57 7.15 8.96
N PRO A 133 22.69 5.85 9.28
CA PRO A 133 21.99 4.81 8.52
C PRO A 133 20.47 4.93 8.72
N ASN A 134 19.74 4.40 7.75
CA ASN A 134 18.31 4.22 7.93
C ASN A 134 18.02 3.28 9.11
N GLY A 135 16.88 3.48 9.74
CA GLY A 135 16.50 2.66 10.90
C GLY A 135 16.33 1.17 10.57
N PRO A 136 16.15 0.34 11.61
CA PRO A 136 15.89 -1.09 11.43
C PRO A 136 14.68 -1.34 10.52
N GLY A 137 14.76 -2.33 9.63
CA GLY A 137 13.71 -2.66 8.67
C GLY A 137 13.70 -1.80 7.41
N ALA A 138 14.58 -0.81 7.30
CA ALA A 138 14.71 -0.05 6.06
C ALA A 138 15.22 -0.94 4.91
N PRO A 139 14.63 -0.84 3.70
CA PRO A 139 15.16 -1.56 2.56
C PRO A 139 16.58 -1.09 2.24
N GLN A 140 17.42 -2.02 1.87
CA GLN A 140 18.77 -1.67 1.43
C GLN A 140 18.68 -0.87 0.11
N PRO A 141 19.53 0.17 -0.06
CA PRO A 141 19.57 0.87 -1.32
C PRO A 141 19.98 -0.11 -2.42
N VAL A 142 19.17 -0.17 -3.48
CA VAL A 142 19.56 -0.88 -4.69
C VAL A 142 20.80 -0.19 -5.25
N ASN A 143 21.91 -0.90 -5.28
CA ASN A 143 23.17 -0.38 -5.82
C ASN A 143 23.03 -0.15 -7.34
N ALA A 144 22.58 1.02 -7.72
CA ALA A 144 22.57 1.45 -9.12
C ALA A 144 24.00 1.44 -9.74
N ALA A 145 25.06 1.45 -8.90
CA ALA A 145 26.43 1.40 -9.34
C ALA A 145 26.86 0.02 -9.88
N VAL A 146 26.22 -1.08 -9.47
CA VAL A 146 26.58 -2.44 -9.93
C VAL A 146 26.12 -2.70 -11.34
N SER A 147 24.96 -2.15 -11.75
CA SER A 147 24.46 -2.31 -13.12
C SER A 147 25.28 -1.54 -14.17
N GLY A 148 25.99 -0.49 -13.76
CA GLY A 148 26.88 0.27 -14.64
C GLY A 148 28.23 -0.39 -14.89
N ILE A 149 28.71 -1.20 -13.96
CA ILE A 149 30.01 -1.88 -14.06
C ILE A 149 29.90 -3.13 -14.95
N ASP A 150 28.82 -3.87 -14.84
CA ASP A 150 28.61 -5.06 -15.66
C ASP A 150 28.44 -4.72 -17.15
N ALA A 151 27.84 -3.56 -17.46
CA ALA A 151 27.69 -3.09 -18.83
C ALA A 151 29.03 -2.66 -19.47
N LEU A 152 30.01 -2.24 -18.65
CA LEU A 152 31.35 -1.85 -19.15
C LEU A 152 32.26 -3.06 -19.39
N ASP A 153 32.04 -4.17 -18.71
CA ASP A 153 32.86 -5.36 -18.85
C ASP A 153 32.51 -6.17 -20.10
N ASP A 154 31.24 -6.21 -20.47
CA ASP A 154 30.77 -6.84 -21.71
C ASP A 154 31.33 -6.15 -22.97
N THR A 155 31.55 -4.84 -22.91
CA THR A 155 32.13 -4.08 -24.02
C THR A 155 33.62 -4.40 -24.24
N LYS A 156 34.33 -4.73 -23.19
CA LYS A 156 35.75 -5.10 -23.26
C LYS A 156 35.98 -6.51 -23.79
N GLN A 157 35.06 -7.42 -23.55
CA GLN A 157 35.16 -8.79 -24.09
C GLN A 157 34.88 -8.84 -25.58
N THR A 158 34.00 -7.96 -26.07
CA THR A 158 33.68 -7.91 -27.52
C THR A 158 34.82 -7.35 -28.34
N ILE A 159 35.67 -6.50 -27.77
CA ILE A 159 36.83 -5.93 -28.47
C ILE A 159 37.99 -6.94 -28.57
N LYS A 160 38.17 -7.82 -27.59
CA LYS A 160 39.21 -8.87 -27.64
C LYS A 160 38.91 -10.00 -28.61
N ALA A 161 37.65 -10.23 -28.92
CA ALA A 161 37.26 -11.27 -29.88
C ALA A 161 37.45 -10.88 -31.36
N LYS A 162 37.79 -9.61 -31.65
CA LYS A 162 38.01 -9.11 -33.03
C LYS A 162 39.46 -8.97 -33.43
N GLU A 163 40.42 -9.21 -32.53
CA GLU A 163 41.87 -9.12 -32.79
C GLU A 163 42.56 -10.48 -32.80
N GLY A 164 41.78 -11.58 -32.95
CA GLY A 164 42.32 -12.93 -33.05
C GLY A 164 42.11 -13.54 -34.41
#